data_21b494d92c58edcc7f370761d2e6f5f7
#
_entry.id   21b494d92c58edcc7f370761d2e6f5f7
#
_cell.length_a   1.000
_cell.length_b   1.000
_cell.length_c   1.000
_cell.angle_alpha   90.00
_cell.angle_beta   90.00
_cell.angle_gamma   90.00
#
_symmetry.space_group_name_H-M   'P 1'
#
loop_
_entity.id
_entity.type
_entity.pdbx_description
1 polymer ?
#
loop_
_entity_poly.entity_id
_entity_poly.type
_entity_poly.pdbx_seq_one_letter_code
_entity_poly.pdbx_strand_id
1 'polypeptide(L)'
;MAQVVVVGSYVQDHAWLVDAFPRSGETRRAHGFNTGPGGKGFNQAVACARQGVATAFVGAIGEDRLGAIAQDFARAENLPCRWQIRNDSPTAASSIVVNAHGENRIAVNFAANERLDPDFVRAQSDLFADAKILLLQLENNLDAIAAALELGERHGLTRLLNPAPVVAGLQGDLVRRADILTPNETEFALLLERLADDRIDPATLAGRGDAELHALARRLGVETVVITLGAQGSFVSHGDARRGDDATHYRLPTERVHTVDTTGAGDAFSGTLAAALVLFHNAPFRRVVAHANRCAALSTETIGTAPAMPTFAAVTERFGN
;
A
#
# COMPACT_ATOMS: atom_id res chain seq x y z
N MET A 1 15.17 -17.00 3.27
CA MET A 1 13.99 -17.08 2.39
C MET A 1 13.05 -15.94 2.75
N ALA A 2 12.24 -15.45 1.82
CA ALA A 2 11.32 -14.34 2.09
C ALA A 2 10.19 -14.78 3.03
N GLN A 3 9.86 -13.91 4.01
CA GLN A 3 8.71 -14.11 4.89
C GLN A 3 7.48 -13.32 4.41
N VAL A 4 7.71 -12.26 3.64
CA VAL A 4 6.69 -11.46 2.98
C VAL A 4 6.98 -11.41 1.48
N VAL A 5 5.99 -11.74 0.66
CA VAL A 5 6.03 -11.54 -0.80
C VAL A 5 5.10 -10.40 -1.14
N VAL A 6 5.62 -9.41 -1.85
CA VAL A 6 4.84 -8.29 -2.38
C VAL A 6 4.74 -8.45 -3.89
N VAL A 7 3.53 -8.58 -4.43
CA VAL A 7 3.30 -8.53 -5.87
C VAL A 7 2.62 -7.21 -6.16
N GLY A 8 3.31 -6.33 -6.89
CA GLY A 8 2.83 -4.95 -7.00
C GLY A 8 3.54 -4.13 -8.06
N SER A 9 3.21 -2.85 -8.07
CA SER A 9 3.67 -1.85 -9.02
C SER A 9 5.01 -1.22 -8.62
N TYR A 10 5.76 -0.78 -9.61
CA TYR A 10 6.80 0.24 -9.51
C TYR A 10 6.39 1.42 -10.38
N VAL A 11 6.56 2.63 -9.88
CA VAL A 11 6.33 3.88 -10.63
C VAL A 11 7.49 4.82 -10.35
N GLN A 12 8.11 5.39 -11.38
CA GLN A 12 9.06 6.47 -11.18
C GLN A 12 8.32 7.78 -11.01
N ASP A 13 8.40 8.36 -9.80
CA ASP A 13 7.71 9.62 -9.49
C ASP A 13 8.54 10.83 -9.93
N HIS A 14 7.84 11.83 -10.49
CA HIS A 14 8.38 13.12 -10.88
C HIS A 14 7.49 14.22 -10.29
N ALA A 15 7.98 14.92 -9.27
CA ALA A 15 7.23 15.95 -8.55
C ALA A 15 7.78 17.35 -8.83
N TRP A 16 6.92 18.26 -9.28
CA TRP A 16 7.20 19.68 -9.50
C TRP A 16 6.52 20.51 -8.41
N LEU A 17 7.29 21.37 -7.74
CA LEU A 17 6.80 22.29 -6.73
C LEU A 17 6.52 23.65 -7.38
N VAL A 18 5.29 24.12 -7.29
CA VAL A 18 4.81 25.37 -7.90
C VAL A 18 4.07 26.22 -6.87
N ASP A 19 3.98 27.53 -7.10
CA ASP A 19 3.17 28.43 -6.23
C ASP A 19 1.66 28.14 -6.38
N ALA A 20 1.21 27.86 -7.61
CA ALA A 20 -0.17 27.51 -7.93
C ALA A 20 -0.19 26.57 -9.16
N PHE A 21 -1.25 25.79 -9.33
CA PHE A 21 -1.39 24.94 -10.50
C PHE A 21 -1.45 25.74 -11.79
N PRO A 22 -0.79 25.27 -12.89
CA PRO A 22 -0.94 25.88 -14.21
C PRO A 22 -2.40 25.77 -14.69
N ARG A 23 -2.89 26.84 -15.32
CA ARG A 23 -4.18 26.83 -16.02
C ARG A 23 -4.04 26.17 -17.37
N SER A 24 -5.16 25.88 -18.03
CA SER A 24 -5.13 25.39 -19.41
C SER A 24 -4.35 26.34 -20.33
N GLY A 25 -3.34 25.83 -21.05
CA GLY A 25 -2.47 26.59 -21.95
C GLY A 25 -1.39 27.43 -21.25
N GLU A 26 -1.30 27.41 -19.91
CA GLU A 26 -0.29 28.17 -19.15
C GLU A 26 0.98 27.34 -18.95
N THR A 27 2.15 27.94 -19.18
CA THR A 27 3.44 27.43 -18.70
C THR A 27 3.75 28.10 -17.38
N ARG A 28 3.84 27.32 -16.30
CA ARG A 28 4.21 27.82 -14.97
C ARG A 28 5.59 27.35 -14.57
N ARG A 29 6.39 28.29 -14.06
CA ARG A 29 7.72 27.97 -13.55
C ARG A 29 7.60 27.21 -12.22
N ALA A 30 8.25 26.04 -12.13
CA ALA A 30 8.45 25.35 -10.87
C ALA A 30 9.67 25.93 -10.12
N HIS A 31 9.59 25.99 -8.80
CA HIS A 31 10.70 26.39 -7.93
C HIS A 31 11.44 25.20 -7.33
N GLY A 32 10.92 23.97 -7.52
CA GLY A 32 11.55 22.73 -7.11
C GLY A 32 11.17 21.56 -8.01
N PHE A 33 12.06 20.55 -8.06
CA PHE A 33 11.83 19.29 -8.77
C PHE A 33 12.44 18.15 -7.96
N ASN A 34 11.63 17.14 -7.66
CA ASN A 34 12.05 15.92 -7.02
C ASN A 34 11.70 14.72 -7.90
N THR A 35 12.56 13.71 -7.93
CA THR A 35 12.27 12.46 -8.60
C THR A 35 12.76 11.31 -7.74
N GLY A 36 12.01 10.21 -7.73
CA GLY A 36 12.37 9.05 -6.93
C GLY A 36 11.52 7.83 -7.22
N PRO A 37 11.94 6.68 -6.69
CA PRO A 37 11.15 5.46 -6.76
C PRO A 37 9.86 5.61 -5.96
N GLY A 38 8.80 5.10 -6.55
CA GLY A 38 7.44 5.10 -6.02
C GLY A 38 6.66 3.91 -6.58
N GLY A 39 5.33 4.04 -6.61
CA GLY A 39 4.41 2.94 -6.87
C GLY A 39 4.06 2.21 -5.57
N LYS A 40 2.75 1.99 -5.37
CA LYS A 40 2.25 1.44 -4.09
C LYS A 40 2.91 0.12 -3.71
N GLY A 41 3.05 -0.79 -4.67
CA GLY A 41 3.68 -2.09 -4.41
C GLY A 41 5.12 -1.97 -3.95
N PHE A 42 5.91 -1.14 -4.62
CA PHE A 42 7.31 -0.96 -4.30
C PHE A 42 7.51 -0.19 -2.99
N ASN A 43 6.70 0.87 -2.76
CA ASN A 43 6.68 1.60 -1.49
C ASN A 43 6.43 0.67 -0.30
N GLN A 44 5.40 -0.19 -0.42
CA GLN A 44 5.01 -1.15 0.63
C GLN A 44 6.07 -2.22 0.84
N ALA A 45 6.75 -2.68 -0.23
CA ALA A 45 7.86 -3.63 -0.12
C ALA A 45 9.07 -3.02 0.61
N VAL A 46 9.43 -1.77 0.30
CA VAL A 46 10.49 -1.03 1.00
C VAL A 46 10.11 -0.80 2.46
N ALA A 47 8.87 -0.36 2.74
CA ALA A 47 8.38 -0.19 4.10
C ALA A 47 8.50 -1.50 4.90
N CYS A 48 8.08 -2.62 4.33
CA CYS A 48 8.17 -3.94 4.95
C CYS A 48 9.64 -4.34 5.21
N ALA A 49 10.52 -4.23 4.22
CA ALA A 49 11.93 -4.59 4.33
C ALA A 49 12.66 -3.75 5.40
N ARG A 50 12.37 -2.45 5.48
CA ARG A 50 12.95 -1.53 6.47
C ARG A 50 12.48 -1.82 7.92
N GLN A 51 11.43 -2.61 8.10
CA GLN A 51 11.07 -3.18 9.40
C GLN A 51 11.93 -4.40 9.78
N GLY A 52 12.91 -4.79 8.97
CA GLY A 52 13.81 -5.91 9.26
C GLY A 52 13.23 -7.28 8.91
N VAL A 53 12.14 -7.34 8.14
CA VAL A 53 11.52 -8.59 7.69
C VAL A 53 12.05 -8.96 6.31
N ALA A 54 12.45 -10.21 6.12
CA ALA A 54 12.87 -10.74 4.82
C ALA A 54 11.72 -10.63 3.82
N THR A 55 11.83 -9.70 2.89
CA THR A 55 10.81 -9.32 1.92
C THR A 55 11.30 -9.59 0.51
N ALA A 56 10.44 -10.10 -0.36
CA ALA A 56 10.70 -10.17 -1.80
C ALA A 56 9.62 -9.41 -2.56
N PHE A 57 10.01 -8.76 -3.65
CA PHE A 57 9.12 -8.02 -4.54
C PHE A 57 9.01 -8.71 -5.90
N VAL A 58 7.80 -8.75 -6.46
CA VAL A 58 7.50 -9.22 -7.83
C VAL A 58 6.75 -8.11 -8.56
N GLY A 59 7.24 -7.67 -9.69
CA GLY A 59 6.62 -6.59 -10.47
C GLY A 59 7.17 -6.49 -11.89
N ALA A 60 6.69 -5.51 -12.65
CA ALA A 60 7.11 -5.29 -14.04
C ALA A 60 7.74 -3.90 -14.22
N ILE A 61 8.76 -3.84 -15.06
CA ILE A 61 9.45 -2.62 -15.50
C ILE A 61 9.72 -2.70 -17.00
N GLY A 62 9.92 -1.56 -17.64
CA GLY A 62 10.39 -1.50 -19.02
C GLY A 62 11.91 -1.78 -19.13
N GLU A 63 12.35 -2.15 -20.33
CA GLU A 63 13.77 -2.21 -20.70
C GLU A 63 14.29 -0.79 -21.02
N ASP A 64 14.28 0.07 -19.99
CA ASP A 64 14.62 1.49 -20.13
C ASP A 64 15.42 2.03 -18.93
N ARG A 65 15.75 3.33 -18.99
CA ARG A 65 16.52 3.98 -17.92
C ARG A 65 15.78 4.00 -16.58
N LEU A 66 14.44 4.15 -16.57
CA LEU A 66 13.67 4.17 -15.34
C LEU A 66 13.64 2.78 -14.70
N GLY A 67 13.57 1.72 -15.51
CA GLY A 67 13.70 0.34 -15.03
C GLY A 67 15.09 0.05 -14.44
N ALA A 68 16.16 0.62 -15.02
CA ALA A 68 17.49 0.52 -14.43
C ALA A 68 17.57 1.22 -13.05
N ILE A 69 16.96 2.41 -12.90
CA ILE A 69 16.86 3.13 -11.62
C ILE A 69 16.11 2.28 -10.58
N ALA A 70 15.00 1.63 -10.97
CA ALA A 70 14.25 0.73 -10.08
C ALA A 70 15.14 -0.38 -9.53
N GLN A 71 15.92 -1.04 -10.40
CA GLN A 71 16.81 -2.13 -10.04
C GLN A 71 17.95 -1.65 -9.13
N ASP A 72 18.54 -0.47 -9.43
CA ASP A 72 19.61 0.11 -8.62
C ASP A 72 19.15 0.44 -7.21
N PHE A 73 17.97 1.05 -7.08
CA PHE A 73 17.40 1.37 -5.79
C PHE A 73 17.05 0.10 -4.99
N ALA A 74 16.44 -0.90 -5.62
CA ALA A 74 16.15 -2.18 -4.98
C ALA A 74 17.42 -2.86 -4.44
N ARG A 75 18.53 -2.82 -5.19
CA ARG A 75 19.82 -3.32 -4.74
C ARG A 75 20.36 -2.54 -3.54
N ALA A 76 20.24 -1.21 -3.56
CA ALA A 76 20.66 -0.36 -2.44
C ALA A 76 19.88 -0.63 -1.15
N GLU A 77 18.58 -0.95 -1.28
CA GLU A 77 17.71 -1.35 -0.15
C GLU A 77 17.88 -2.82 0.27
N ASN A 78 18.75 -3.60 -0.40
CA ASN A 78 18.87 -5.04 -0.22
C ASN A 78 17.51 -5.76 -0.35
N LEU A 79 16.64 -5.28 -1.24
CA LEU A 79 15.32 -5.84 -1.51
C LEU A 79 15.40 -6.80 -2.72
N PRO A 80 15.31 -8.12 -2.52
CA PRO A 80 15.25 -9.09 -3.62
C PRO A 80 14.01 -8.84 -4.49
N CYS A 81 14.22 -8.64 -5.79
CA CYS A 81 13.15 -8.40 -6.74
C CYS A 81 13.18 -9.43 -7.88
N ARG A 82 12.00 -9.87 -8.27
CA ARG A 82 11.74 -10.60 -9.51
C ARG A 82 11.05 -9.65 -10.49
N TRP A 83 11.84 -9.09 -11.38
CA TRP A 83 11.35 -8.15 -12.39
C TRP A 83 10.96 -8.87 -13.67
N GLN A 84 9.72 -8.68 -14.14
CA GLN A 84 9.38 -8.91 -15.53
C GLN A 84 9.83 -7.69 -16.34
N ILE A 85 10.91 -7.84 -17.12
CA ILE A 85 11.41 -6.77 -17.97
C ILE A 85 10.65 -6.79 -19.29
N ARG A 86 9.99 -5.67 -19.61
CA ARG A 86 9.15 -5.50 -20.81
C ARG A 86 9.88 -4.69 -21.87
N ASN A 87 9.98 -5.23 -23.08
CA ASN A 87 10.51 -4.52 -24.25
C ASN A 87 9.41 -3.83 -25.08
N ASP A 88 8.14 -4.15 -24.78
CA ASP A 88 6.94 -3.65 -25.48
C ASP A 88 6.18 -2.60 -24.67
N SER A 89 6.67 -2.22 -23.50
CA SER A 89 6.08 -1.21 -22.63
C SER A 89 7.15 -0.51 -21.79
N PRO A 90 7.09 0.82 -21.63
CA PRO A 90 8.03 1.53 -20.76
C PRO A 90 7.78 1.24 -19.29
N THR A 91 8.76 1.57 -18.45
CA THR A 91 8.56 1.65 -17.00
C THR A 91 7.52 2.70 -16.67
N ALA A 92 6.66 2.41 -15.71
CA ALA A 92 5.64 3.35 -15.28
C ALA A 92 6.25 4.64 -14.70
N ALA A 93 5.59 5.75 -14.95
CA ALA A 93 6.00 7.06 -14.43
C ALA A 93 4.79 7.92 -14.06
N SER A 94 4.96 8.75 -13.04
CA SER A 94 3.98 9.75 -12.64
C SER A 94 4.49 11.18 -12.86
N SER A 95 3.54 12.10 -13.04
CA SER A 95 3.75 13.54 -13.00
C SER A 95 2.91 14.09 -11.86
N ILE A 96 3.59 14.62 -10.85
CA ILE A 96 2.98 15.15 -9.64
C ILE A 96 3.25 16.65 -9.59
N VAL A 97 2.21 17.48 -9.60
CA VAL A 97 2.34 18.91 -9.40
C VAL A 97 1.82 19.26 -8.02
N VAL A 98 2.67 19.86 -7.19
CA VAL A 98 2.34 20.23 -5.80
C VAL A 98 2.35 21.76 -5.69
N ASN A 99 1.24 22.35 -5.19
CA ASN A 99 1.14 23.78 -5.00
C ASN A 99 1.63 24.24 -3.61
N ALA A 100 1.66 25.54 -3.38
CA ALA A 100 2.10 26.15 -2.11
C ALA A 100 1.24 25.76 -0.89
N HIS A 101 0.04 25.21 -1.10
CA HIS A 101 -0.87 24.75 -0.05
C HIS A 101 -0.71 23.25 0.25
N GLY A 102 0.24 22.55 -0.44
CA GLY A 102 0.45 21.12 -0.30
C GLY A 102 -0.58 20.26 -1.08
N GLU A 103 -1.48 20.89 -1.84
CA GLU A 103 -2.40 20.14 -2.71
C GLU A 103 -1.62 19.59 -3.90
N ASN A 104 -1.98 18.37 -4.35
CA ASN A 104 -1.35 17.75 -5.50
C ASN A 104 -2.35 17.46 -6.64
N ARG A 105 -1.80 17.38 -7.85
CA ARG A 105 -2.46 16.84 -9.04
C ARG A 105 -1.52 15.83 -9.67
N ILE A 106 -2.04 14.62 -9.87
CA ILE A 106 -1.24 13.48 -10.31
C ILE A 106 -1.80 12.97 -11.64
N ALA A 107 -0.90 12.79 -12.60
CA ALA A 107 -1.13 11.96 -13.78
C ALA A 107 -0.13 10.80 -13.73
N VAL A 108 -0.60 9.57 -13.93
CA VAL A 108 0.23 8.36 -13.92
C VAL A 108 -0.04 7.54 -15.18
N ASN A 109 1.05 7.02 -15.76
CA ASN A 109 0.98 5.97 -16.77
C ASN A 109 1.51 4.68 -16.12
N PHE A 110 0.65 3.72 -15.86
CA PHE A 110 1.02 2.45 -15.24
C PHE A 110 1.80 1.51 -16.17
N ALA A 111 1.70 1.69 -17.48
CA ALA A 111 2.57 1.09 -18.50
C ALA A 111 2.91 -0.40 -18.25
N ALA A 112 4.17 -0.74 -17.93
CA ALA A 112 4.61 -2.11 -17.69
C ALA A 112 3.82 -2.81 -16.55
N ASN A 113 3.33 -2.07 -15.55
CA ASN A 113 2.53 -2.66 -14.46
C ASN A 113 1.20 -3.26 -14.98
N GLU A 114 0.54 -2.59 -15.95
CA GLU A 114 -0.69 -3.12 -16.56
C GLU A 114 -0.45 -4.34 -17.44
N ARG A 115 0.83 -4.62 -17.74
CA ARG A 115 1.28 -5.75 -18.57
C ARG A 115 2.04 -6.82 -17.77
N LEU A 116 1.97 -6.78 -16.44
CA LEU A 116 2.51 -7.87 -15.60
C LEU A 116 1.78 -9.16 -15.96
N ASP A 117 2.53 -10.14 -16.45
CA ASP A 117 1.97 -11.39 -16.95
C ASP A 117 1.58 -12.30 -15.76
N PRO A 118 0.32 -12.78 -15.69
CA PRO A 118 -0.10 -13.75 -14.68
C PRO A 118 0.75 -15.02 -14.64
N ASP A 119 1.25 -15.48 -15.78
CA ASP A 119 2.09 -16.68 -15.84
C ASP A 119 3.50 -16.40 -15.32
N PHE A 120 4.02 -15.16 -15.52
CA PHE A 120 5.25 -14.74 -14.87
C PHE A 120 5.09 -14.75 -13.34
N VAL A 121 3.95 -14.29 -12.81
CA VAL A 121 3.66 -14.32 -11.37
C VAL A 121 3.60 -15.77 -10.88
N ARG A 122 2.88 -16.67 -11.58
CA ARG A 122 2.79 -18.10 -11.23
C ARG A 122 4.15 -18.78 -11.22
N ALA A 123 5.05 -18.40 -12.12
CA ALA A 123 6.41 -18.95 -12.20
C ALA A 123 7.27 -18.59 -10.97
N GLN A 124 6.88 -17.61 -10.14
CA GLN A 124 7.58 -17.25 -8.90
C GLN A 124 7.11 -18.04 -7.67
N SER A 125 6.47 -19.19 -7.86
CA SER A 125 5.92 -20.03 -6.77
C SER A 125 6.94 -20.40 -5.68
N ASP A 126 8.23 -20.45 -6.02
CA ASP A 126 9.34 -20.67 -5.10
C ASP A 126 9.42 -19.63 -3.98
N LEU A 127 9.10 -18.36 -4.29
CA LEU A 127 9.09 -17.29 -3.28
C LEU A 127 7.97 -17.45 -2.24
N PHE A 128 6.88 -18.13 -2.63
CA PHE A 128 5.69 -18.30 -1.77
C PHE A 128 5.82 -19.50 -0.81
N ALA A 129 6.69 -20.45 -1.11
CA ALA A 129 6.77 -21.71 -0.35
C ALA A 129 7.07 -21.53 1.15
N ASP A 130 7.92 -20.56 1.50
CA ASP A 130 8.32 -20.28 2.89
C ASP A 130 7.76 -18.96 3.41
N ALA A 131 7.00 -18.23 2.60
CA ALA A 131 6.42 -16.97 2.99
C ALA A 131 5.26 -17.16 3.99
N LYS A 132 4.95 -16.10 4.71
CA LYS A 132 3.83 -16.03 5.66
C LYS A 132 2.74 -15.10 5.17
N ILE A 133 3.14 -14.03 4.50
CA ILE A 133 2.28 -12.93 4.08
C ILE A 133 2.45 -12.70 2.58
N LEU A 134 1.32 -12.54 1.89
CA LEU A 134 1.22 -11.96 0.56
C LEU A 134 0.62 -10.56 0.69
N LEU A 135 1.30 -9.54 0.13
CA LEU A 135 0.85 -8.16 0.12
C LEU A 135 0.60 -7.69 -1.31
N LEU A 136 -0.58 -7.13 -1.55
CA LEU A 136 -1.08 -6.74 -2.87
C LEU A 136 -1.68 -5.33 -2.87
N GLN A 137 -1.70 -4.70 -4.05
CA GLN A 137 -2.38 -3.43 -4.34
C GLN A 137 -3.09 -3.55 -5.71
N LEU A 138 -3.72 -2.48 -6.19
CA LEU A 138 -4.52 -2.50 -7.43
C LEU A 138 -3.93 -1.61 -8.56
N GLU A 139 -2.61 -1.41 -8.59
CA GLU A 139 -1.91 -0.68 -9.67
C GLU A 139 -1.38 -1.60 -10.78
N ASN A 140 -1.54 -2.92 -10.64
CA ASN A 140 -1.31 -3.91 -11.69
C ASN A 140 -2.63 -4.35 -12.33
N ASN A 141 -2.55 -5.10 -13.42
CA ASN A 141 -3.76 -5.73 -13.98
C ASN A 141 -4.34 -6.78 -13.01
N LEU A 142 -5.66 -6.93 -13.05
CA LEU A 142 -6.39 -7.79 -12.12
C LEU A 142 -6.08 -9.29 -12.27
N ASP A 143 -5.67 -9.73 -13.47
CA ASP A 143 -5.32 -11.14 -13.72
C ASP A 143 -4.00 -11.51 -13.02
N ALA A 144 -3.02 -10.60 -13.01
CA ALA A 144 -1.78 -10.79 -12.26
C ALA A 144 -2.04 -10.83 -10.74
N ILE A 145 -2.95 -9.98 -10.25
CA ILE A 145 -3.37 -9.98 -8.83
C ILE A 145 -4.10 -11.28 -8.49
N ALA A 146 -4.99 -11.75 -9.37
CA ALA A 146 -5.69 -13.03 -9.20
C ALA A 146 -4.72 -14.22 -9.15
N ALA A 147 -3.68 -14.22 -10.01
CA ALA A 147 -2.62 -15.23 -10.01
C ALA A 147 -1.80 -15.21 -8.70
N ALA A 148 -1.50 -14.03 -8.17
CA ALA A 148 -0.81 -13.91 -6.88
C ALA A 148 -1.68 -14.42 -5.72
N LEU A 149 -2.98 -14.09 -5.71
CA LEU A 149 -3.93 -14.61 -4.72
C LEU A 149 -4.05 -16.14 -4.79
N GLU A 150 -4.05 -16.71 -6.00
CA GLU A 150 -4.03 -18.17 -6.21
C GLU A 150 -2.80 -18.82 -5.56
N LEU A 151 -1.62 -18.23 -5.75
CA LEU A 151 -0.40 -18.70 -5.09
C LEU A 151 -0.48 -18.54 -3.57
N GLY A 152 -0.98 -17.40 -3.07
CA GLY A 152 -1.16 -17.17 -1.65
C GLY A 152 -2.10 -18.19 -0.99
N GLU A 153 -3.19 -18.56 -1.66
CA GLU A 153 -4.12 -19.60 -1.22
C GLU A 153 -3.44 -20.98 -1.22
N ARG A 154 -2.77 -21.35 -2.31
CA ARG A 154 -2.09 -22.64 -2.47
C ARG A 154 -1.04 -22.88 -1.40
N HIS A 155 -0.32 -21.84 -1.00
CA HIS A 155 0.75 -21.92 -0.01
C HIS A 155 0.29 -21.53 1.41
N GLY A 156 -0.99 -21.21 1.61
CA GLY A 156 -1.56 -20.91 2.93
C GLY A 156 -1.07 -19.57 3.55
N LEU A 157 -0.74 -18.58 2.72
CA LEU A 157 -0.31 -17.27 3.18
C LEU A 157 -1.49 -16.44 3.69
N THR A 158 -1.25 -15.59 4.67
CA THR A 158 -2.17 -14.48 4.97
C THR A 158 -2.11 -13.45 3.84
N ARG A 159 -3.24 -13.19 3.19
CA ARG A 159 -3.36 -12.33 2.00
C ARG A 159 -3.85 -10.96 2.44
N LEU A 160 -2.96 -9.98 2.42
CA LEU A 160 -3.23 -8.59 2.71
C LEU A 160 -3.39 -7.83 1.40
N LEU A 161 -4.55 -7.19 1.19
CA LEU A 161 -4.84 -6.34 0.05
C LEU A 161 -5.03 -4.89 0.51
N ASN A 162 -4.18 -4.01 0.03
CA ASN A 162 -4.44 -2.58 0.03
C ASN A 162 -5.23 -2.25 -1.25
N PRO A 163 -6.55 -1.97 -1.18
CA PRO A 163 -7.40 -1.85 -2.37
C PRO A 163 -7.25 -0.50 -3.06
N ALA A 164 -6.04 -0.10 -3.32
CA ALA A 164 -5.64 1.21 -3.83
C ALA A 164 -4.90 1.11 -5.18
N PRO A 165 -5.36 1.90 -6.19
CA PRO A 165 -6.66 2.58 -6.27
C PRO A 165 -7.81 1.58 -6.54
N VAL A 166 -9.03 1.92 -6.17
CA VAL A 166 -10.21 1.10 -6.55
C VAL A 166 -10.46 1.26 -8.04
N VAL A 167 -10.03 0.28 -8.83
CA VAL A 167 -10.06 0.32 -10.30
C VAL A 167 -11.40 -0.13 -10.88
N ALA A 168 -11.72 0.33 -12.10
CA ALA A 168 -12.86 -0.19 -12.87
C ALA A 168 -12.69 -1.71 -13.10
N GLY A 169 -13.78 -2.47 -13.05
CA GLY A 169 -13.73 -3.93 -13.24
C GLY A 169 -13.35 -4.75 -12.00
N LEU A 170 -12.99 -4.11 -10.88
CA LEU A 170 -12.76 -4.83 -9.62
C LEU A 170 -14.02 -5.60 -9.20
N GLN A 171 -13.91 -6.91 -9.10
CA GLN A 171 -14.99 -7.79 -8.70
C GLN A 171 -14.92 -8.13 -7.20
N GLY A 172 -16.10 -8.28 -6.57
CA GLY A 172 -16.18 -8.63 -5.16
C GLY A 172 -15.51 -9.96 -4.81
N ASP A 173 -15.55 -10.92 -5.74
CA ASP A 173 -14.93 -12.23 -5.53
C ASP A 173 -13.42 -12.13 -5.40
N LEU A 174 -12.76 -11.25 -6.16
CA LEU A 174 -11.33 -11.01 -6.02
C LEU A 174 -11.01 -10.39 -4.66
N VAL A 175 -11.79 -9.40 -4.22
CA VAL A 175 -11.60 -8.72 -2.93
C VAL A 175 -11.79 -9.69 -1.76
N ARG A 176 -12.81 -10.56 -1.83
CA ARG A 176 -13.12 -11.55 -0.78
C ARG A 176 -12.08 -12.68 -0.63
N ARG A 177 -11.15 -12.80 -1.59
CA ARG A 177 -9.99 -13.70 -1.46
C ARG A 177 -8.91 -13.15 -0.52
N ALA A 178 -8.96 -11.87 -0.16
CA ALA A 178 -8.07 -11.31 0.84
C ALA A 178 -8.53 -11.66 2.26
N ASP A 179 -7.59 -11.88 3.16
CA ASP A 179 -7.85 -12.09 4.60
C ASP A 179 -7.91 -10.78 5.36
N ILE A 180 -7.17 -9.76 4.87
CA ILE A 180 -7.09 -8.43 5.45
C ILE A 180 -7.19 -7.39 4.34
N LEU A 181 -8.05 -6.37 4.52
CA LEU A 181 -8.12 -5.17 3.68
C LEU A 181 -7.60 -3.95 4.45
N THR A 182 -6.88 -3.05 3.75
CA THR A 182 -6.41 -1.77 4.32
C THR A 182 -6.82 -0.57 3.46
N PRO A 183 -8.13 -0.29 3.30
CA PRO A 183 -8.60 0.89 2.58
C PRO A 183 -8.44 2.16 3.43
N ASN A 184 -8.27 3.32 2.76
CA ASN A 184 -8.57 4.62 3.35
C ASN A 184 -10.07 4.94 3.24
N GLU A 185 -10.50 6.12 3.72
CA GLU A 185 -11.91 6.52 3.71
C GLU A 185 -12.50 6.52 2.29
N THR A 186 -11.76 7.05 1.32
CA THR A 186 -12.22 7.13 -0.07
C THR A 186 -12.33 5.75 -0.70
N GLU A 187 -11.34 4.91 -0.51
CA GLU A 187 -11.32 3.54 -1.01
C GLU A 187 -12.41 2.69 -0.36
N PHE A 188 -12.61 2.84 0.95
CA PHE A 188 -13.66 2.14 1.67
C PHE A 188 -15.06 2.52 1.15
N ALA A 189 -15.33 3.81 0.95
CA ALA A 189 -16.58 4.29 0.38
C ALA A 189 -16.82 3.76 -1.04
N LEU A 190 -15.77 3.77 -1.90
CA LEU A 190 -15.84 3.22 -3.26
C LEU A 190 -16.06 1.71 -3.28
N LEU A 191 -15.46 0.97 -2.34
CA LEU A 191 -15.71 -0.47 -2.22
C LEU A 191 -17.14 -0.75 -1.79
N LEU A 192 -17.69 0.00 -0.83
CA LEU A 192 -19.09 -0.15 -0.43
C LEU A 192 -20.06 0.18 -1.58
N GLU A 193 -19.84 1.28 -2.30
CA GLU A 193 -20.65 1.62 -3.47
C GLU A 193 -20.61 0.49 -4.51
N ARG A 194 -19.43 -0.03 -4.80
CA ARG A 194 -19.25 -1.01 -5.89
C ARG A 194 -19.67 -2.42 -5.53
N LEU A 195 -19.42 -2.86 -4.29
CA LEU A 195 -19.60 -4.25 -3.89
C LEU A 195 -20.85 -4.48 -3.05
N ALA A 196 -21.41 -3.44 -2.45
CA ALA A 196 -22.55 -3.51 -1.55
C ALA A 196 -23.69 -2.56 -1.92
N ASP A 197 -23.59 -1.83 -3.04
CA ASP A 197 -24.55 -0.82 -3.52
C ASP A 197 -24.91 0.20 -2.41
N ASP A 198 -23.88 0.67 -1.68
CA ASP A 198 -24.02 1.58 -0.56
C ASP A 198 -23.16 2.83 -0.77
N ARG A 199 -23.81 3.97 -1.01
CA ARG A 199 -23.13 5.25 -1.25
C ARG A 199 -22.96 6.02 0.04
N ILE A 200 -21.71 6.23 0.41
CA ILE A 200 -21.33 6.94 1.63
C ILE A 200 -20.36 8.05 1.27
N ASP A 201 -20.56 9.24 1.84
CA ASP A 201 -19.58 10.31 1.76
C ASP A 201 -18.35 9.93 2.60
N PRO A 202 -17.15 9.75 1.98
CA PRO A 202 -15.94 9.39 2.70
C PRO A 202 -15.58 10.37 3.83
N ALA A 203 -15.89 11.67 3.67
CA ALA A 203 -15.62 12.68 4.70
C ALA A 203 -16.40 12.45 6.01
N THR A 204 -17.47 11.67 5.98
CA THR A 204 -18.29 11.38 7.17
C THR A 204 -17.78 10.17 7.97
N LEU A 205 -16.92 9.32 7.37
CA LEU A 205 -16.54 8.02 7.95
C LEU A 205 -15.84 8.16 9.30
N ALA A 206 -14.88 9.08 9.39
CA ALA A 206 -14.12 9.29 10.62
C ALA A 206 -15.00 9.68 11.83
N GLY A 207 -16.15 10.34 11.60
CA GLY A 207 -17.10 10.77 12.61
C GLY A 207 -18.22 9.75 12.94
N ARG A 208 -18.31 8.63 12.23
CA ARG A 208 -19.36 7.62 12.47
C ARG A 208 -19.11 6.81 13.75
N GLY A 209 -20.15 6.26 14.33
CA GLY A 209 -20.06 5.36 15.48
C GLY A 209 -19.39 4.04 15.14
N ASP A 210 -18.68 3.44 16.11
CA ASP A 210 -17.89 2.21 15.90
C ASP A 210 -18.77 1.02 15.47
N ALA A 211 -19.95 0.86 16.03
CA ALA A 211 -20.87 -0.20 15.64
C ALA A 211 -21.39 -0.03 14.18
N GLU A 212 -21.59 1.20 13.74
CA GLU A 212 -21.98 1.51 12.36
C GLU A 212 -20.84 1.20 11.38
N LEU A 213 -19.62 1.66 11.67
CA LEU A 213 -18.45 1.34 10.86
C LEU A 213 -18.19 -0.17 10.78
N HIS A 214 -18.38 -0.87 11.90
CA HIS A 214 -18.28 -2.33 11.92
C HIS A 214 -19.32 -2.97 11.00
N ALA A 215 -20.58 -2.59 11.10
CA ALA A 215 -21.64 -3.11 10.24
C ALA A 215 -21.34 -2.88 8.75
N LEU A 216 -20.85 -1.69 8.39
CA LEU A 216 -20.44 -1.35 7.02
C LEU A 216 -19.25 -2.21 6.56
N ALA A 217 -18.23 -2.38 7.39
CA ALA A 217 -17.06 -3.18 7.06
C ALA A 217 -17.41 -4.66 6.81
N ARG A 218 -18.37 -5.23 7.57
CA ARG A 218 -18.83 -6.61 7.36
C ARG A 218 -19.50 -6.82 6.02
N ARG A 219 -20.08 -5.79 5.39
CA ARG A 219 -20.70 -5.88 4.07
C ARG A 219 -19.71 -6.19 2.94
N LEU A 220 -18.41 -5.93 3.13
CA LEU A 220 -17.39 -6.29 2.16
C LEU A 220 -17.10 -7.79 2.10
N GLY A 221 -17.49 -8.57 3.13
CA GLY A 221 -17.31 -10.02 3.18
C GLY A 221 -15.86 -10.46 3.36
N VAL A 222 -14.99 -9.59 3.90
CA VAL A 222 -13.57 -9.90 4.20
C VAL A 222 -13.38 -10.04 5.70
N GLU A 223 -12.57 -11.01 6.12
CA GLU A 223 -12.42 -11.38 7.54
C GLU A 223 -11.94 -10.22 8.42
N THR A 224 -10.93 -9.47 7.98
CA THR A 224 -10.43 -8.29 8.71
C THR A 224 -10.37 -7.08 7.79
N VAL A 225 -10.96 -5.96 8.21
CA VAL A 225 -10.89 -4.67 7.53
C VAL A 225 -10.26 -3.65 8.47
N VAL A 226 -9.20 -3.00 8.02
CA VAL A 226 -8.53 -1.92 8.76
C VAL A 226 -8.69 -0.65 7.93
N ILE A 227 -9.59 0.24 8.34
CA ILE A 227 -9.81 1.52 7.66
C ILE A 227 -8.82 2.52 8.22
N THR A 228 -7.95 3.08 7.38
CA THR A 228 -7.07 4.19 7.78
C THR A 228 -7.85 5.50 7.73
N LEU A 229 -7.77 6.30 8.80
CA LEU A 229 -8.54 7.52 9.04
C LEU A 229 -7.63 8.75 9.18
N GLY A 230 -6.53 8.78 8.45
CA GLY A 230 -5.55 9.85 8.46
C GLY A 230 -5.07 10.17 9.88
N ALA A 231 -5.14 11.43 10.28
CA ALA A 231 -4.71 11.90 11.59
C ALA A 231 -5.52 11.31 12.78
N GLN A 232 -6.63 10.60 12.50
CA GLN A 232 -7.42 9.92 13.54
C GLN A 232 -6.96 8.47 13.76
N GLY A 233 -5.93 8.01 13.04
CA GLY A 233 -5.40 6.66 13.16
C GLY A 233 -6.14 5.64 12.30
N SER A 234 -6.66 4.57 12.89
CA SER A 234 -7.33 3.51 12.15
C SER A 234 -8.51 2.91 12.91
N PHE A 235 -9.44 2.33 12.15
CA PHE A 235 -10.54 1.53 12.66
C PHE A 235 -10.39 0.08 12.22
N VAL A 236 -10.41 -0.86 13.15
CA VAL A 236 -10.32 -2.30 12.90
C VAL A 236 -11.69 -2.94 13.04
N SER A 237 -12.03 -3.81 12.10
CA SER A 237 -13.25 -4.63 12.12
C SER A 237 -12.91 -6.06 11.74
N HIS A 238 -13.18 -7.01 12.64
CA HIS A 238 -13.01 -8.45 12.45
C HIS A 238 -14.36 -9.13 12.18
N GLY A 239 -14.33 -10.21 11.42
CA GLY A 239 -15.38 -11.22 11.34
C GLY A 239 -15.28 -12.17 12.54
N ASP A 240 -15.21 -13.48 12.24
CA ASP A 240 -15.16 -14.51 13.27
C ASP A 240 -13.76 -14.66 13.89
N ALA A 241 -12.71 -14.54 13.08
CA ALA A 241 -11.32 -14.65 13.51
C ALA A 241 -10.77 -13.31 13.98
N ARG A 242 -10.66 -13.12 15.29
CA ARG A 242 -10.21 -11.84 15.91
C ARG A 242 -8.70 -11.64 15.95
N ARG A 243 -7.92 -12.56 15.40
CA ARG A 243 -6.44 -12.48 15.36
C ARG A 243 -5.79 -12.20 16.72
N GLY A 244 -6.35 -12.78 17.80
CA GLY A 244 -5.86 -12.60 19.17
C GLY A 244 -6.39 -11.36 19.88
N ASP A 245 -7.30 -10.59 19.27
CA ASP A 245 -7.96 -9.46 19.92
C ASP A 245 -9.20 -9.90 20.71
N ASP A 246 -9.52 -9.19 21.81
CA ASP A 246 -10.70 -9.44 22.63
C ASP A 246 -11.97 -8.90 21.98
N ALA A 247 -11.86 -7.76 21.26
CA ALA A 247 -12.98 -7.06 20.63
C ALA A 247 -13.09 -7.39 19.14
N THR A 248 -14.34 -7.39 18.62
CA THR A 248 -14.61 -7.53 17.19
C THR A 248 -14.29 -6.27 16.39
N HIS A 249 -14.32 -5.10 17.02
CA HIS A 249 -14.01 -3.82 16.38
C HIS A 249 -13.55 -2.80 17.42
N TYR A 250 -12.69 -1.89 16.98
CA TYR A 250 -12.15 -0.82 17.82
C TYR A 250 -11.43 0.23 16.98
N ARG A 251 -11.21 1.42 17.58
CA ARG A 251 -10.31 2.45 17.04
C ARG A 251 -8.93 2.37 17.69
N LEU A 252 -7.92 2.69 16.89
CA LEU A 252 -6.55 2.91 17.35
C LEU A 252 -6.13 4.31 16.92
N PRO A 253 -5.80 5.20 17.86
CA PRO A 253 -5.26 6.51 17.53
C PRO A 253 -3.89 6.37 16.87
N THR A 254 -3.50 7.38 16.10
CA THR A 254 -2.12 7.53 15.62
C THR A 254 -1.33 8.45 16.56
N GLU A 255 -0.01 8.45 16.40
CA GLU A 255 0.88 9.34 17.14
C GLU A 255 0.86 10.76 16.55
N ARG A 256 1.10 11.77 17.39
CA ARG A 256 1.24 13.15 16.93
C ARG A 256 2.64 13.39 16.40
N VAL A 257 2.73 13.86 15.17
CA VAL A 257 3.97 14.12 14.44
C VAL A 257 3.91 15.48 13.74
N HIS A 258 5.08 15.99 13.33
CA HIS A 258 5.16 17.20 12.50
C HIS A 258 5.04 16.81 11.03
N THR A 259 3.81 16.81 10.51
CA THR A 259 3.52 16.41 9.13
C THR A 259 4.11 17.39 8.12
N VAL A 260 4.91 16.88 7.19
CA VAL A 260 5.52 17.59 6.07
C VAL A 260 4.91 17.13 4.75
N ASP A 261 4.77 15.80 4.56
CA ASP A 261 4.24 15.18 3.34
C ASP A 261 3.48 13.90 3.70
N THR A 262 2.20 13.83 3.35
CA THR A 262 1.36 12.65 3.62
C THR A 262 1.42 11.59 2.52
N THR A 263 2.16 11.87 1.42
CA THR A 263 2.29 10.93 0.29
C THR A 263 2.96 9.64 0.76
N GLY A 264 2.35 8.51 0.45
CA GLY A 264 2.89 7.20 0.83
C GLY A 264 2.63 6.76 2.28
N ALA A 265 1.93 7.56 3.12
CA ALA A 265 1.60 7.15 4.49
C ALA A 265 0.77 5.86 4.54
N GLY A 266 -0.19 5.68 3.61
CA GLY A 266 -0.95 4.43 3.46
C GLY A 266 -0.07 3.25 3.03
N ASP A 267 0.97 3.50 2.24
CA ASP A 267 1.95 2.47 1.85
C ASP A 267 2.85 2.10 3.03
N ALA A 268 3.32 3.10 3.80
CA ALA A 268 4.05 2.89 5.05
C ALA A 268 3.21 2.05 6.04
N PHE A 269 1.91 2.36 6.16
CA PHE A 269 0.98 1.58 6.98
C PHE A 269 0.88 0.14 6.50
N SER A 270 0.54 -0.10 5.23
CA SER A 270 0.26 -1.44 4.71
C SER A 270 1.51 -2.32 4.66
N GLY A 271 2.66 -1.76 4.25
CA GLY A 271 3.94 -2.47 4.26
C GLY A 271 4.40 -2.83 5.67
N THR A 272 4.26 -1.89 6.63
CA THR A 272 4.60 -2.15 8.03
C THR A 272 3.62 -3.13 8.68
N LEU A 273 2.32 -3.09 8.33
CA LEU A 273 1.34 -4.05 8.81
C LEU A 273 1.73 -5.47 8.41
N ALA A 274 2.15 -5.67 7.15
CA ALA A 274 2.64 -6.96 6.67
C ALA A 274 3.88 -7.44 7.45
N ALA A 275 4.85 -6.56 7.69
CA ALA A 275 6.02 -6.86 8.50
C ALA A 275 5.65 -7.19 9.95
N ALA A 276 4.80 -6.38 10.57
CA ALA A 276 4.39 -6.52 11.95
C ALA A 276 3.60 -7.83 12.22
N LEU A 277 2.85 -8.33 11.24
CA LEU A 277 2.23 -9.66 11.30
C LEU A 277 3.26 -10.79 11.46
N VAL A 278 4.45 -10.61 10.91
CA VAL A 278 5.57 -11.56 11.06
C VAL A 278 6.30 -11.33 12.39
N LEU A 279 6.64 -10.08 12.70
CA LEU A 279 7.43 -9.71 13.89
C LEU A 279 6.68 -9.98 15.20
N PHE A 280 5.38 -9.73 15.21
CA PHE A 280 4.51 -9.84 16.39
C PHE A 280 3.51 -11.00 16.28
N HIS A 281 3.90 -12.10 15.63
CA HIS A 281 3.02 -13.22 15.31
C HIS A 281 2.26 -13.84 16.52
N ASN A 282 2.78 -13.64 17.75
CA ASN A 282 2.12 -14.10 18.98
C ASN A 282 1.39 -12.98 19.74
N ALA A 283 1.38 -11.77 19.22
CA ALA A 283 0.71 -10.63 19.87
C ALA A 283 -0.72 -10.45 19.33
N PRO A 284 -1.62 -9.83 20.09
CA PRO A 284 -2.92 -9.40 19.57
C PRO A 284 -2.76 -8.47 18.36
N PHE A 285 -3.71 -8.52 17.42
CA PHE A 285 -3.65 -7.77 16.18
C PHE A 285 -3.61 -6.24 16.40
N ARG A 286 -4.21 -5.76 17.48
CA ARG A 286 -4.11 -4.36 17.89
C ARG A 286 -2.67 -3.85 18.04
N ARG A 287 -1.73 -4.69 18.49
CA ARG A 287 -0.31 -4.34 18.57
C ARG A 287 0.31 -4.22 17.18
N VAL A 288 -0.09 -5.10 16.27
CA VAL A 288 0.36 -5.07 14.87
C VAL A 288 -0.08 -3.77 14.20
N VAL A 289 -1.37 -3.40 14.36
CA VAL A 289 -1.94 -2.17 13.80
C VAL A 289 -1.35 -0.91 14.46
N ALA A 290 -1.13 -0.93 15.77
CA ALA A 290 -0.50 0.20 16.49
C ALA A 290 0.90 0.51 15.93
N HIS A 291 1.72 -0.53 15.67
CA HIS A 291 3.04 -0.35 15.07
C HIS A 291 2.95 0.21 13.64
N ALA A 292 1.98 -0.26 12.83
CA ALA A 292 1.74 0.25 11.49
C ALA A 292 1.30 1.73 11.52
N ASN A 293 0.43 2.14 12.46
CA ASN A 293 0.05 3.54 12.66
C ASN A 293 1.25 4.44 13.00
N ARG A 294 2.16 3.99 13.89
CA ARG A 294 3.38 4.71 14.25
C ARG A 294 4.32 4.92 13.07
N CYS A 295 4.53 3.87 12.28
CA CYS A 295 5.35 3.95 11.07
C CYS A 295 4.74 4.88 10.03
N ALA A 296 3.43 4.78 9.78
CA ALA A 296 2.71 5.69 8.88
C ALA A 296 2.78 7.14 9.35
N ALA A 297 2.62 7.41 10.64
CA ALA A 297 2.78 8.75 11.19
C ALA A 297 4.21 9.28 10.96
N LEU A 298 5.24 8.50 11.31
CA LEU A 298 6.63 8.91 11.17
C LEU A 298 7.03 9.16 9.70
N SER A 299 6.48 8.39 8.74
CA SER A 299 6.75 8.59 7.31
C SER A 299 6.35 9.99 6.83
N THR A 300 5.32 10.59 7.44
CA THR A 300 4.84 11.91 7.04
C THR A 300 5.76 13.07 7.44
N GLU A 301 6.77 12.84 8.28
CA GLU A 301 7.77 13.87 8.65
C GLU A 301 8.85 14.05 7.56
N THR A 302 8.87 13.21 6.52
CA THR A 302 9.87 13.24 5.44
C THR A 302 9.19 13.30 4.08
N ILE A 303 9.71 14.15 3.17
CA ILE A 303 9.20 14.28 1.80
C ILE A 303 9.53 13.03 1.00
N GLY A 304 8.55 12.53 0.24
CA GLY A 304 8.70 11.43 -0.71
C GLY A 304 7.97 10.16 -0.30
N THR A 305 8.18 9.10 -1.09
CA THR A 305 7.49 7.80 -0.94
C THR A 305 8.44 6.71 -0.48
N ALA A 306 8.93 5.82 -1.34
CA ALA A 306 9.83 4.73 -0.94
C ALA A 306 11.07 5.21 -0.14
N PRO A 307 11.77 6.31 -0.51
CA PRO A 307 12.89 6.82 0.29
C PRO A 307 12.51 7.28 1.70
N ALA A 308 11.27 7.73 1.91
CA ALA A 308 10.77 8.25 3.18
C ALA A 308 10.28 7.17 4.16
N MET A 309 10.24 5.89 3.75
CA MET A 309 9.77 4.81 4.62
C MET A 309 10.64 4.65 5.87
N PRO A 310 10.08 4.70 7.09
CA PRO A 310 10.86 4.59 8.32
C PRO A 310 11.41 3.18 8.55
N THR A 311 12.56 3.10 9.23
CA THR A 311 13.10 1.83 9.71
C THR A 311 12.45 1.42 11.04
N PHE A 312 12.51 0.13 11.38
CA PHE A 312 12.07 -0.37 12.68
C PHE A 312 12.76 0.37 13.85
N ALA A 313 14.07 0.61 13.71
CA ALA A 313 14.84 1.34 14.71
C ALA A 313 14.32 2.78 14.90
N ALA A 314 14.06 3.50 13.80
CA ALA A 314 13.53 4.87 13.86
C ALA A 314 12.14 4.94 14.52
N VAL A 315 11.25 3.99 14.22
CA VAL A 315 9.92 3.90 14.85
C VAL A 315 10.05 3.62 16.35
N THR A 316 10.92 2.68 16.73
CA THR A 316 11.14 2.29 18.12
C THR A 316 11.80 3.40 18.93
N GLU A 317 12.80 4.09 18.36
CA GLU A 317 13.46 5.23 19.00
C GLU A 317 12.47 6.38 19.24
N ARG A 318 11.58 6.64 18.28
CA ARG A 318 10.65 7.76 18.35
C ARG A 318 9.46 7.51 19.29
N PHE A 319 8.92 6.29 19.35
CA PHE A 319 7.66 5.98 20.04
C PHE A 319 7.75 4.86 21.09
N GLY A 320 8.91 4.24 21.23
CA GLY A 320 9.09 3.07 22.10
C GLY A 320 8.56 1.77 21.44
N ASN A 321 8.76 0.67 22.16
CA ASN A 321 8.32 -0.68 21.75
C ASN A 321 6.83 -0.93 22.01
#